data_534351e4efd21fa1814bb56d4565f0fd
#
_entry.id   534351e4efd21fa1814bb56d4565f0fd
#
_cell.length_a   1.000
_cell.length_b   1.000
_cell.length_c   1.000
_cell.angle_alpha   90.00
_cell.angle_beta   90.00
_cell.angle_gamma   90.00
#
_symmetry.space_group_name_H-M   'P 1'
#
loop_
_entity.id
_entity.type
_entity.pdbx_description
1 polymer ?
#
loop_
_entity_poly.entity_id
_entity_poly.type
_entity_poly.pdbx_seq_one_letter_code
_entity_poly.pdbx_strand_id
1 'polypeptide(L)'
;MANHVSSLKRARQTVTRTEVNRANRTRVRGSLRLLREALTKGDKKAAQAQYSATVSLLDKSVQKGVLHANTVSRYKSRLNARLKTLVLSTATPAAAKTK
;
A
#
# COMPACT_ATOMS: atom_id res chain seq x y z
N MET A 1 8.61 0.81 -42.63
CA MET A 1 8.06 2.11 -42.21
C MET A 1 6.93 1.99 -41.19
N ALA A 2 6.05 1.01 -41.33
CA ALA A 2 5.02 0.76 -40.30
C ALA A 2 5.62 0.50 -38.93
N ASN A 3 6.75 -0.20 -38.85
CA ASN A 3 7.42 -0.49 -37.61
C ASN A 3 7.96 0.77 -36.93
N HIS A 4 8.39 1.75 -37.72
CA HIS A 4 8.89 3.01 -37.19
C HIS A 4 7.78 3.80 -36.49
N VAL A 5 6.61 3.89 -37.11
CA VAL A 5 5.44 4.57 -36.53
C VAL A 5 5.00 3.84 -35.26
N SER A 6 4.95 2.51 -35.28
CA SER A 6 4.61 1.70 -34.11
C SER A 6 5.58 1.90 -32.95
N SER A 7 6.88 2.00 -33.25
CA SER A 7 7.91 2.25 -32.23
C SER A 7 7.72 3.58 -31.57
N LEU A 8 7.41 4.63 -32.33
CA LEU A 8 7.16 5.96 -31.74
C LEU A 8 5.92 5.96 -30.85
N LYS A 9 4.87 5.28 -31.28
CA LYS A 9 3.65 5.13 -30.50
C LYS A 9 3.92 4.40 -29.19
N ARG A 10 4.67 3.29 -29.25
CA ARG A 10 5.05 2.51 -28.07
C ARG A 10 5.88 3.35 -27.11
N ALA A 11 6.83 4.14 -27.63
CA ALA A 11 7.66 5.00 -26.82
C ALA A 11 6.80 6.01 -26.05
N ARG A 12 5.83 6.63 -26.72
CA ARG A 12 4.91 7.57 -26.06
C ARG A 12 4.08 6.89 -24.98
N GLN A 13 3.53 5.70 -25.28
CA GLN A 13 2.75 4.92 -24.33
C GLN A 13 3.60 4.54 -23.11
N THR A 14 4.86 4.14 -23.36
CA THR A 14 5.78 3.78 -22.28
C THR A 14 6.06 4.96 -21.36
N VAL A 15 6.28 6.14 -21.91
CA VAL A 15 6.50 7.35 -21.11
C VAL A 15 5.28 7.63 -20.26
N THR A 16 4.10 7.62 -20.85
CA THR A 16 2.84 7.85 -20.13
C THR A 16 2.63 6.84 -19.03
N ARG A 17 2.84 5.56 -19.32
CA ARG A 17 2.72 4.48 -18.32
C ARG A 17 3.71 4.63 -17.20
N THR A 18 4.95 5.01 -17.52
CA THR A 18 6.00 5.20 -16.53
C THR A 18 5.61 6.32 -15.56
N GLU A 19 5.09 7.42 -16.09
CA GLU A 19 4.64 8.54 -15.26
C GLU A 19 3.48 8.14 -14.35
N VAL A 20 2.48 7.47 -14.89
CA VAL A 20 1.32 6.99 -14.12
C VAL A 20 1.76 5.99 -13.06
N ASN A 21 2.62 5.04 -13.42
CA ASN A 21 3.10 4.03 -12.48
C ASN A 21 3.93 4.65 -11.37
N ARG A 22 4.76 5.64 -11.70
CA ARG A 22 5.55 6.37 -10.72
C ARG A 22 4.64 7.11 -9.73
N ALA A 23 3.63 7.80 -10.23
CA ALA A 23 2.65 8.49 -9.39
C ALA A 23 1.93 7.51 -8.47
N ASN A 24 1.49 6.37 -8.99
CA ASN A 24 0.82 5.34 -8.20
C ASN A 24 1.72 4.76 -7.13
N ARG A 25 2.99 4.48 -7.45
CA ARG A 25 3.97 4.00 -6.47
C ARG A 25 4.21 5.01 -5.37
N THR A 26 4.29 6.28 -5.72
CA THR A 26 4.46 7.35 -4.75
C THR A 26 3.28 7.41 -3.80
N ARG A 27 2.06 7.28 -4.30
CA ARG A 27 0.86 7.23 -3.47
C ARG A 27 0.86 6.04 -2.52
N VAL A 28 1.24 4.86 -3.02
CA VAL A 28 1.32 3.65 -2.20
C VAL A 28 2.35 3.83 -1.09
N ARG A 29 3.53 4.33 -1.40
CA ARG A 29 4.58 4.57 -0.42
C ARG A 29 4.13 5.57 0.64
N GLY A 30 3.48 6.66 0.20
CA GLY A 30 2.94 7.67 1.11
C GLY A 30 1.90 7.08 2.06
N SER A 31 0.99 6.28 1.54
CA SER A 31 -0.05 5.63 2.33
C SER A 31 0.55 4.64 3.34
N LEU A 32 1.52 3.84 2.92
CA LEU A 32 2.23 2.91 3.81
C LEU A 32 2.97 3.65 4.92
N ARG A 33 3.59 4.76 4.58
CA ARG A 33 4.31 5.58 5.54
C ARG A 33 3.36 6.14 6.60
N LEU A 34 2.23 6.68 6.18
CA LEU A 34 1.22 7.21 7.10
C LEU A 34 0.69 6.13 8.02
N LEU A 35 0.43 4.94 7.48
CA LEU A 35 -0.03 3.81 8.28
C LEU A 35 1.01 3.40 9.31
N ARG A 36 2.28 3.31 8.91
CA ARG A 36 3.37 2.98 9.83
C ARG A 36 3.52 4.02 10.93
N GLU A 37 3.38 5.29 10.60
CA GLU A 37 3.43 6.37 11.58
C GLU A 37 2.28 6.22 12.59
N ALA A 38 1.07 5.96 12.12
CA ALA A 38 -0.08 5.75 12.99
C ALA A 38 0.13 4.54 13.90
N LEU A 39 0.68 3.46 13.39
CA LEU A 39 0.99 2.26 14.17
C LEU A 39 2.06 2.55 15.24
N THR A 40 3.07 3.32 14.87
CA THR A 40 4.15 3.70 15.79
C THR A 40 3.64 4.59 16.92
N LYS A 41 2.75 5.52 16.58
CA LYS A 41 2.13 6.41 17.57
C LYS A 41 1.13 5.69 18.46
N GLY A 42 0.68 4.52 18.05
CA GLY A 42 -0.30 3.76 18.82
C GLY A 42 -1.72 4.29 18.72
N ASP A 43 -2.00 5.11 17.71
CA ASP A 43 -3.35 5.63 17.47
C ASP A 43 -4.19 4.60 16.73
N LYS A 44 -5.02 3.88 17.48
CA LYS A 44 -5.86 2.81 16.98
C LYS A 44 -6.81 3.28 15.89
N LYS A 45 -7.52 4.39 16.12
CA LYS A 45 -8.51 4.89 15.16
C LYS A 45 -7.85 5.34 13.85
N ALA A 46 -6.76 6.11 13.97
CA ALA A 46 -6.02 6.58 12.80
C ALA A 46 -5.43 5.40 12.04
N ALA A 47 -4.89 4.42 12.75
CA ALA A 47 -4.31 3.23 12.12
C ALA A 47 -5.36 2.43 11.37
N GLN A 48 -6.55 2.23 11.95
CA GLN A 48 -7.63 1.49 11.29
C GLN A 48 -8.13 2.21 10.04
N ALA A 49 -8.33 3.52 10.12
CA ALA A 49 -8.77 4.32 8.99
C ALA A 49 -7.73 4.31 7.89
N GLN A 50 -6.47 4.49 8.24
CA GLN A 50 -5.37 4.49 7.27
C GLN A 50 -5.17 3.10 6.67
N TYR A 51 -5.35 2.04 7.45
CA TYR A 51 -5.26 0.67 6.95
C TYR A 51 -6.26 0.41 5.84
N SER A 52 -7.52 0.79 6.03
CA SER A 52 -8.56 0.62 5.02
C SER A 52 -8.20 1.35 3.73
N ALA A 53 -7.75 2.59 3.84
CA ALA A 53 -7.32 3.39 2.68
C ALA A 53 -6.12 2.76 1.99
N THR A 54 -5.16 2.26 2.77
CA THR A 54 -3.94 1.64 2.24
C THR A 54 -4.26 0.34 1.51
N VAL A 55 -5.12 -0.50 2.07
CA VAL A 55 -5.53 -1.77 1.44
C VAL A 55 -6.22 -1.50 0.10
N SER A 56 -7.14 -0.54 0.07
CA SER A 56 -7.81 -0.15 -1.16
C SER A 56 -6.82 0.29 -2.24
N LEU A 57 -5.85 1.10 -1.85
CA LEU A 57 -4.82 1.60 -2.76
C LEU A 57 -3.91 0.47 -3.26
N LEU A 58 -3.54 -0.47 -2.38
CA LEU A 58 -2.74 -1.63 -2.76
C LEU A 58 -3.47 -2.52 -3.76
N ASP A 59 -4.75 -2.77 -3.53
CA ASP A 59 -5.57 -3.59 -4.44
C ASP A 59 -5.68 -2.92 -5.81
N LYS A 60 -5.90 -1.62 -5.85
CA LYS A 60 -5.92 -0.87 -7.10
C LYS A 60 -4.59 -0.93 -7.83
N SER A 61 -3.48 -0.91 -7.08
CA SER A 61 -2.14 -1.01 -7.66
C SER A 61 -1.90 -2.35 -8.34
N VAL A 62 -2.45 -3.43 -7.79
CA VAL A 62 -2.39 -4.75 -8.44
C VAL A 62 -3.16 -4.74 -9.75
N GLN A 63 -4.38 -4.19 -9.75
CA GLN A 63 -5.20 -4.11 -10.95
C GLN A 63 -4.54 -3.28 -12.05
N LYS A 64 -3.83 -2.23 -11.67
CA LYS A 64 -3.11 -1.37 -12.62
C LYS A 64 -1.77 -1.94 -13.05
N GLY A 65 -1.34 -3.05 -12.46
CA GLY A 65 -0.06 -3.68 -12.79
C GLY A 65 1.15 -2.96 -12.21
N VAL A 66 0.94 -2.07 -11.24
CA VAL A 66 2.04 -1.34 -10.59
C VAL A 66 2.78 -2.24 -9.62
N LEU A 67 2.04 -3.05 -8.87
CA LEU A 67 2.59 -3.98 -7.90
C LEU A 67 2.12 -5.39 -8.18
N HIS A 68 2.96 -6.37 -7.84
CA HIS A 68 2.61 -7.77 -7.96
C HIS A 68 1.69 -8.18 -6.82
N ALA A 69 0.75 -9.11 -7.10
CA ALA A 69 -0.20 -9.59 -6.10
C ALA A 69 0.49 -10.18 -4.87
N ASN A 70 1.58 -10.90 -5.05
CA ASN A 70 2.33 -11.49 -3.93
C ASN A 70 2.93 -10.43 -3.00
N THR A 71 3.42 -9.33 -3.58
CA THR A 71 3.95 -8.20 -2.82
C THR A 71 2.85 -7.56 -1.98
N VAL A 72 1.68 -7.35 -2.58
CA VAL A 72 0.53 -6.75 -1.90
C VAL A 72 0.03 -7.67 -0.78
N SER A 73 -0.06 -8.97 -1.03
CA SER A 73 -0.46 -9.95 -0.02
C SER A 73 0.47 -9.92 1.20
N ARG A 74 1.78 -9.79 0.95
CA ARG A 74 2.78 -9.70 2.00
C ARG A 74 2.59 -8.42 2.82
N TYR A 75 2.39 -7.28 2.17
CA TYR A 75 2.14 -6.03 2.87
C TYR A 75 0.87 -6.09 3.69
N LYS A 76 -0.22 -6.56 3.11
CA LYS A 76 -1.49 -6.70 3.83
C LYS A 76 -1.35 -7.56 5.07
N SER A 77 -0.70 -8.71 4.93
CA SER A 77 -0.52 -9.65 6.02
C SER A 77 0.28 -9.04 7.17
N ARG A 78 1.41 -8.40 6.85
CA ARG A 78 2.27 -7.78 7.86
C ARG A 78 1.59 -6.61 8.56
N LEU A 79 0.94 -5.75 7.79
CA LEU A 79 0.27 -4.57 8.33
C LEU A 79 -0.93 -4.98 9.16
N ASN A 80 -1.69 -5.97 8.72
CA ASN A 80 -2.82 -6.48 9.47
C ASN A 80 -2.37 -7.07 10.81
N ALA A 81 -1.27 -7.82 10.83
CA ALA A 81 -0.72 -8.37 12.06
C ALA A 81 -0.34 -7.27 13.05
N ARG A 82 0.31 -6.22 12.57
CA ARG A 82 0.68 -5.08 13.42
C ARG A 82 -0.53 -4.33 13.94
N LEU A 83 -1.51 -4.09 13.07
CA LEU A 83 -2.75 -3.43 13.47
C LEU A 83 -3.52 -4.25 14.49
N LYS A 84 -3.60 -5.54 14.27
CA LYS A 84 -4.26 -6.47 15.18
C LYS A 84 -3.59 -6.46 16.57
N THR A 85 -2.27 -6.46 16.59
CA THR A 85 -1.50 -6.36 17.83
C THR A 85 -1.82 -5.06 18.56
N LEU A 86 -1.85 -3.95 17.84
CA LEU A 86 -2.17 -2.64 18.40
C LEU A 86 -3.58 -2.60 18.99
N VAL A 87 -4.56 -3.12 18.24
CA VAL A 87 -5.95 -3.16 18.68
C VAL A 87 -6.10 -4.01 19.93
N LEU A 88 -5.51 -5.19 19.95
CA LEU A 88 -5.55 -6.09 21.10
C LEU A 88 -4.86 -5.48 22.31
N SER A 89 -3.71 -4.86 22.10
CA SER A 89 -2.97 -4.20 23.16
C SER A 89 -3.77 -3.06 23.78
N THR A 90 -4.46 -2.28 22.97
CA THR A 90 -5.29 -1.17 23.44
C THR A 90 -6.58 -1.68 24.10
N ALA A 91 -7.18 -2.73 23.54
CA ALA A 91 -8.44 -3.28 24.05
C ALA A 91 -8.26 -4.04 25.36
N THR A 92 -7.13 -4.74 25.53
CA THR A 92 -6.88 -5.57 26.70
C THR A 92 -5.45 -5.34 27.24
N PRO A 93 -5.15 -4.12 27.73
CA PRO A 93 -3.80 -3.80 28.18
C PRO A 93 -3.34 -4.64 29.38
N ALA A 94 -4.23 -4.95 30.30
CA ALA A 94 -3.91 -5.78 31.45
C ALA A 94 -3.56 -7.20 31.04
N ALA A 95 -4.34 -7.79 30.16
CA ALA A 95 -4.10 -9.13 29.63
C ALA A 95 -2.79 -9.19 28.83
N ALA A 96 -2.51 -8.15 28.05
CA ALA A 96 -1.28 -8.08 27.30
C ALA A 96 -0.05 -8.02 28.22
N LYS A 97 -0.16 -7.34 29.34
CA LYS A 97 0.93 -7.20 30.30
C LYS A 97 1.19 -8.48 31.09
N THR A 98 0.15 -9.28 31.33
CA THR A 98 0.30 -10.50 32.12
C THR A 98 0.97 -11.62 31.37
N LYS A 99 1.12 -11.46 30.09
CA LYS A 99 1.86 -12.42 29.27
C LYS A 99 3.30 -11.98 29.10
#